data_3dbf13df1ceb6bc5e17d107246db93b3
#
_entry.id   3dbf13df1ceb6bc5e17d107246db93b3
#
_cell.length_a   1.000
_cell.length_b   1.000
_cell.length_c   1.000
_cell.angle_alpha   90.00
_cell.angle_beta   90.00
_cell.angle_gamma   90.00
#
_symmetry.space_group_name_H-M   'P 1'
#
loop_
_entity.id
_entity.type
_entity.pdbx_description
1 polymer ?
#
loop_
_entity_poly.entity_id
_entity_poly.type
_entity_poly.pdbx_seq_one_letter_code
_entity_poly.pdbx_strand_id
1 'polypeptide(L)'
;MAARDREEILTRYRRLREISTRHHSDALRFIPRSTLLEQARRLGLTAGKMLVADSMDELTLAFDLCLYTAAPGRSRGIDRYARSAGVAPGSDEDLMLTAMGQARFSVFQVERPHETAGLLVRDLMREESLWLVDENLERTAPVGLTLAMRVSRPETFAMTCGVMVPTNAVLRDEVLEEVQGRVRGEPGAIANDRRFATAIYRIAVMSGIMEQIGFASPG
;
A
#
# COMPACT_ATOMS: atom_id res chain seq x y z
N MET A 1 0.10 -27.98 -17.71
CA MET A 1 0.40 -27.77 -16.29
C MET A 1 0.50 -26.26 -16.00
N ALA A 2 1.46 -25.53 -16.50
CA ALA A 2 1.63 -24.10 -16.23
C ALA A 2 0.41 -23.18 -16.48
N ALA A 3 -0.36 -23.41 -17.55
CA ALA A 3 -1.54 -22.58 -17.85
C ALA A 3 -2.70 -22.81 -16.86
N ARG A 4 -2.85 -24.03 -16.35
CA ARG A 4 -3.85 -24.37 -15.34
C ARG A 4 -3.48 -23.77 -14.00
N ASP A 5 -2.22 -23.88 -13.63
CA ASP A 5 -1.69 -23.32 -12.38
C ASP A 5 -1.84 -21.78 -12.38
N ARG A 6 -1.64 -21.13 -13.55
CA ARG A 6 -1.86 -19.68 -13.72
C ARG A 6 -3.32 -19.30 -13.44
N GLU A 7 -4.27 -19.99 -14.07
CA GLU A 7 -5.69 -19.67 -13.91
C GLU A 7 -6.18 -19.89 -12.47
N GLU A 8 -5.68 -20.93 -11.80
CA GLU A 8 -5.97 -21.17 -10.38
C GLU A 8 -5.47 -20.00 -9.49
N ILE A 9 -4.25 -19.53 -9.72
CA ILE A 9 -3.67 -18.38 -8.98
C ILE A 9 -4.46 -17.10 -9.25
N LEU A 10 -4.78 -16.80 -10.51
CA LEU A 10 -5.52 -15.59 -10.86
C LEU A 10 -6.95 -15.63 -10.32
N THR A 11 -7.63 -16.77 -10.35
CA THR A 11 -8.95 -16.94 -9.75
C THR A 11 -8.90 -16.71 -8.26
N ARG A 12 -7.90 -17.26 -7.58
CA ARG A 12 -7.68 -17.04 -6.14
C ARG A 12 -7.38 -15.59 -5.83
N TYR A 13 -6.50 -14.95 -6.58
CA TYR A 13 -6.18 -13.54 -6.47
C TYR A 13 -7.44 -12.66 -6.61
N ARG A 14 -8.25 -12.86 -7.67
CA ARG A 14 -9.47 -12.06 -7.91
C ARG A 14 -10.44 -12.15 -6.74
N ARG A 15 -10.64 -13.35 -6.19
CA ARG A 15 -11.48 -13.55 -5.00
C ARG A 15 -10.94 -12.80 -3.79
N LEU A 16 -9.65 -12.92 -3.49
CA LEU A 16 -9.04 -12.22 -2.36
C LEU A 16 -9.01 -10.69 -2.57
N ARG A 17 -8.83 -10.24 -3.82
CA ARG A 17 -8.89 -8.82 -4.18
C ARG A 17 -10.29 -8.24 -3.92
N GLU A 18 -11.35 -8.95 -4.29
CA GLU A 18 -12.72 -8.54 -4.02
C GLU A 18 -12.99 -8.43 -2.51
N ILE A 19 -12.56 -9.40 -1.73
CA ILE A 19 -12.65 -9.37 -0.27
C ILE A 19 -11.86 -8.20 0.30
N SER A 20 -10.62 -7.99 -0.14
CA SER A 20 -9.77 -6.87 0.27
C SER A 20 -10.45 -5.51 0.00
N THR A 21 -11.06 -5.35 -1.16
CA THR A 21 -11.77 -4.12 -1.54
C THR A 21 -12.95 -3.86 -0.62
N ARG A 22 -13.73 -4.88 -0.27
CA ARG A 22 -14.82 -4.76 0.72
C ARG A 22 -14.29 -4.37 2.09
N HIS A 23 -13.26 -5.04 2.59
CA HIS A 23 -12.65 -4.71 3.87
C HIS A 23 -12.11 -3.28 3.91
N HIS A 24 -11.46 -2.81 2.85
CA HIS A 24 -11.02 -1.42 2.75
C HIS A 24 -12.21 -0.46 2.85
N SER A 25 -13.25 -0.67 2.07
CA SER A 25 -14.46 0.17 2.06
C SER A 25 -15.14 0.22 3.43
N ASP A 26 -15.26 -0.91 4.09
CA ASP A 26 -15.87 -0.99 5.42
C ASP A 26 -14.98 -0.37 6.49
N ALA A 27 -13.67 -0.56 6.41
CA ALA A 27 -12.72 0.00 7.35
C ALA A 27 -12.67 1.54 7.33
N LEU A 28 -13.04 2.19 6.21
CA LEU A 28 -13.13 3.66 6.13
C LEU A 28 -14.11 4.23 7.17
N ARG A 29 -15.18 3.50 7.51
CA ARG A 29 -16.18 3.91 8.53
C ARG A 29 -15.56 4.03 9.93
N PHE A 30 -14.43 3.40 10.17
CA PHE A 30 -13.70 3.42 11.43
C PHE A 30 -12.61 4.52 11.48
N ILE A 31 -12.57 5.40 10.48
CA ILE A 31 -11.66 6.54 10.42
C ILE A 31 -12.39 7.78 10.97
N PRO A 32 -12.01 8.30 12.15
CA PRO A 32 -12.54 9.56 12.64
C PRO A 32 -12.17 10.71 11.68
N ARG A 33 -13.11 11.63 11.44
CA ARG A 33 -12.87 12.80 10.59
C ARG A 33 -11.63 13.60 11.04
N SER A 34 -11.40 13.71 12.34
CA SER A 34 -10.21 14.38 12.89
C SER A 34 -8.91 13.69 12.48
N THR A 35 -8.89 12.35 12.45
CA THR A 35 -7.72 11.58 12.00
C THR A 35 -7.47 11.80 10.51
N LEU A 36 -8.51 11.77 9.68
CA LEU A 36 -8.37 12.05 8.25
C LEU A 36 -7.83 13.46 8.01
N LEU A 37 -8.36 14.48 8.66
CA LEU A 37 -7.86 15.85 8.54
C LEU A 37 -6.41 16.00 9.04
N GLU A 38 -6.01 15.25 10.07
CA GLU A 38 -4.62 15.23 10.53
C GLU A 38 -3.69 14.63 9.50
N GLN A 39 -4.02 13.48 8.91
CA GLN A 39 -3.19 12.88 7.86
C GLN A 39 -3.16 13.73 6.59
N ALA A 40 -4.31 14.23 6.15
CA ALA A 40 -4.37 15.14 5.01
C ALA A 40 -3.50 16.39 5.20
N ARG A 41 -3.50 16.98 6.41
CA ARG A 41 -2.61 18.12 6.73
C ARG A 41 -1.14 17.75 6.63
N ARG A 42 -0.75 16.56 7.05
CA ARG A 42 0.63 16.07 6.95
C ARG A 42 1.08 15.91 5.49
N LEU A 43 0.13 15.63 4.60
CA LEU A 43 0.36 15.50 3.16
C LEU A 43 0.29 16.84 2.41
N GLY A 44 -0.14 17.93 3.08
CA GLY A 44 -0.38 19.22 2.41
C GLY A 44 -1.75 19.35 1.75
N LEU A 45 -2.67 18.39 1.98
CA LEU A 45 -3.99 18.32 1.37
C LEU A 45 -5.06 19.09 2.18
N THR A 46 -4.70 20.19 2.83
CA THR A 46 -5.67 21.00 3.58
C THR A 46 -5.43 22.49 3.42
N ALA A 47 -6.52 23.26 3.33
CA ALA A 47 -6.54 24.71 3.50
C ALA A 47 -7.31 25.04 4.79
N GLY A 48 -6.59 25.39 5.85
CA GLY A 48 -7.17 25.60 7.18
C GLY A 48 -7.81 24.32 7.75
N LYS A 49 -9.14 24.30 7.88
CA LYS A 49 -9.92 23.14 8.36
C LYS A 49 -10.62 22.37 7.23
N MET A 50 -10.40 22.77 5.99
CA MET A 50 -10.99 22.15 4.82
C MET A 50 -10.01 21.20 4.16
N LEU A 51 -10.53 20.08 3.68
CA LEU A 51 -9.80 19.15 2.84
C LEU A 51 -9.76 19.73 1.42
N VAL A 52 -8.57 19.83 0.84
CA VAL A 52 -8.34 20.25 -0.54
C VAL A 52 -7.46 19.17 -1.17
N ALA A 53 -8.04 18.41 -2.06
CA ALA A 53 -7.33 17.41 -2.84
C ALA A 53 -7.73 17.58 -4.30
N ASP A 54 -6.77 17.55 -5.19
CA ASP A 54 -6.98 17.75 -6.62
C ASP A 54 -7.47 16.46 -7.31
N SER A 55 -7.25 15.31 -6.64
CA SER A 55 -7.67 14.01 -7.16
C SER A 55 -8.13 13.04 -6.05
N MET A 56 -8.84 11.99 -6.48
CA MET A 56 -9.20 10.86 -5.57
C MET A 56 -7.96 10.08 -5.13
N ASP A 57 -6.92 10.04 -5.95
CA ASP A 57 -5.68 9.33 -5.63
C ASP A 57 -4.98 9.97 -4.44
N GLU A 58 -4.92 11.31 -4.38
CA GLU A 58 -4.38 12.03 -3.22
C GLU A 58 -5.16 11.72 -1.93
N LEU A 59 -6.49 11.67 -2.01
CA LEU A 59 -7.32 11.27 -0.86
C LEU A 59 -7.03 9.83 -0.42
N THR A 60 -6.79 8.96 -1.37
CA THR A 60 -6.48 7.55 -1.08
C THR A 60 -5.16 7.40 -0.33
N LEU A 61 -4.15 8.28 -0.57
CA LEU A 61 -2.93 8.36 0.25
C LEU A 61 -3.25 8.69 1.72
N ALA A 62 -4.12 9.67 1.96
CA ALA A 62 -4.54 10.02 3.32
C ALA A 62 -5.32 8.87 3.99
N PHE A 63 -6.18 8.17 3.25
CA PHE A 63 -6.89 7.00 3.75
C PHE A 63 -5.96 5.84 4.09
N ASP A 64 -4.94 5.55 3.25
CA ASP A 64 -3.92 4.53 3.57
C ASP A 64 -3.24 4.83 4.90
N LEU A 65 -2.80 6.07 5.10
CA LEU A 65 -2.19 6.47 6.38
C LEU A 65 -3.15 6.30 7.56
N CYS A 66 -4.43 6.63 7.41
CA CYS A 66 -5.43 6.46 8.46
C CYS A 66 -5.70 5.00 8.81
N LEU A 67 -5.69 4.13 7.79
CA LEU A 67 -5.92 2.70 7.97
C LEU A 67 -4.74 2.00 8.59
N TYR A 68 -3.53 2.29 8.12
CA TYR A 68 -2.35 1.47 8.39
C TYR A 68 -1.31 2.10 9.31
N THR A 69 -1.47 3.39 9.66
CA THR A 69 -0.57 4.05 10.60
C THR A 69 -1.32 4.58 11.82
N ALA A 70 -0.63 4.63 12.97
CA ALA A 70 -1.14 5.24 14.18
C ALA A 70 -0.01 5.89 14.98
N ALA A 71 -0.34 6.88 15.80
CA ALA A 71 0.58 7.40 16.82
C ALA A 71 0.84 6.32 17.87
N PRO A 72 1.98 6.36 18.57
CA PRO A 72 2.25 5.45 19.68
C PRO A 72 1.09 5.41 20.68
N GLY A 73 0.70 4.20 21.11
CA GLY A 73 -0.43 3.98 22.01
C GLY A 73 -1.83 4.14 21.38
N ARG A 74 -1.92 4.36 20.08
CA ARG A 74 -3.19 4.42 19.34
C ARG A 74 -3.37 3.22 18.42
N SER A 75 -4.62 2.79 18.20
CA SER A 75 -4.96 1.74 17.24
C SER A 75 -5.05 2.31 15.81
N ARG A 76 -4.56 1.56 14.83
CA ARG A 76 -4.77 1.83 13.40
C ARG A 76 -6.25 1.67 13.02
N GLY A 77 -6.67 2.26 11.90
CA GLY A 77 -8.02 2.08 11.37
C GLY A 77 -8.36 0.62 11.13
N ILE A 78 -7.45 -0.12 10.49
CA ILE A 78 -7.61 -1.55 10.22
C ILE A 78 -7.78 -2.38 11.49
N ASP A 79 -7.05 -2.08 12.56
CA ASP A 79 -7.16 -2.80 13.84
C ASP A 79 -8.51 -2.54 14.53
N ARG A 80 -9.06 -1.32 14.42
CA ARG A 80 -10.39 -1.00 14.96
C ARG A 80 -11.48 -1.73 14.19
N TYR A 81 -11.39 -1.74 12.87
CA TYR A 81 -12.28 -2.47 12.01
C TYR A 81 -12.23 -3.98 12.31
N ALA A 82 -11.05 -4.59 12.35
CA ALA A 82 -10.87 -6.01 12.58
C ALA A 82 -11.56 -6.51 13.87
N ARG A 83 -11.53 -5.69 14.95
CA ARG A 83 -12.20 -6.05 16.20
C ARG A 83 -13.74 -6.10 16.12
N SER A 84 -14.34 -5.51 15.11
CA SER A 84 -15.81 -5.41 14.94
C SER A 84 -16.31 -6.04 13.66
N ALA A 85 -15.45 -6.53 12.79
CA ALA A 85 -15.83 -7.06 11.48
C ALA A 85 -16.68 -8.35 11.55
N GLY A 86 -16.60 -9.10 12.65
CA GLY A 86 -17.42 -10.30 12.86
C GLY A 86 -17.20 -11.40 11.81
N VAL A 87 -15.99 -11.47 11.24
CA VAL A 87 -15.65 -12.48 10.22
C VAL A 87 -15.52 -13.88 10.85
N ALA A 88 -15.94 -14.90 10.11
CA ALA A 88 -15.83 -16.28 10.58
C ALA A 88 -14.37 -16.74 10.60
N PRO A 89 -13.85 -17.27 11.72
CA PRO A 89 -12.49 -17.77 11.79
C PRO A 89 -12.17 -18.80 10.69
N GLY A 90 -11.03 -18.65 10.04
CA GLY A 90 -10.56 -19.54 8.96
C GLY A 90 -11.25 -19.32 7.61
N SER A 91 -12.13 -18.34 7.48
CA SER A 91 -12.71 -17.94 6.19
C SER A 91 -11.71 -17.14 5.35
N ASP A 92 -12.01 -16.95 4.06
CA ASP A 92 -11.21 -16.09 3.19
C ASP A 92 -11.23 -14.61 3.66
N GLU A 93 -12.33 -14.18 4.26
CA GLU A 93 -12.47 -12.87 4.88
C GLU A 93 -11.52 -12.71 6.07
N ASP A 94 -11.44 -13.71 6.94
CA ASP A 94 -10.53 -13.72 8.09
C ASP A 94 -9.07 -13.76 7.65
N LEU A 95 -8.74 -14.63 6.68
CA LEU A 95 -7.43 -14.71 6.06
C LEU A 95 -6.98 -13.35 5.51
N MET A 96 -7.85 -12.71 4.73
CA MET A 96 -7.53 -11.44 4.09
C MET A 96 -7.42 -10.31 5.12
N LEU A 97 -8.33 -10.24 6.08
CA LEU A 97 -8.29 -9.22 7.13
C LEU A 97 -7.05 -9.34 8.02
N THR A 98 -6.64 -10.58 8.34
CA THR A 98 -5.39 -10.86 9.05
C THR A 98 -4.18 -10.38 8.25
N ALA A 99 -4.13 -10.70 6.94
CA ALA A 99 -3.05 -10.27 6.07
C ALA A 99 -3.00 -8.74 5.92
N MET A 100 -4.15 -8.07 5.83
CA MET A 100 -4.23 -6.60 5.82
C MET A 100 -3.74 -6.01 7.14
N GLY A 101 -4.05 -6.62 8.29
CA GLY A 101 -3.53 -6.20 9.59
C GLY A 101 -2.01 -6.28 9.69
N GLN A 102 -1.40 -7.19 8.94
CA GLN A 102 0.05 -7.40 8.86
C GLN A 102 0.70 -6.71 7.65
N ALA A 103 -0.09 -5.94 6.87
CA ALA A 103 0.40 -5.28 5.67
C ALA A 103 1.55 -4.31 5.99
N ARG A 104 2.57 -4.33 5.12
CA ARG A 104 3.77 -3.51 5.28
C ARG A 104 3.96 -2.57 4.09
N PHE A 105 4.43 -1.38 4.38
CA PHE A 105 4.81 -0.39 3.38
C PHE A 105 6.31 -0.52 3.09
N SER A 106 6.68 -0.45 1.81
CA SER A 106 8.08 -0.46 1.39
C SER A 106 8.24 0.12 -0.01
N VAL A 107 9.49 0.15 -0.49
CA VAL A 107 9.86 0.46 -1.87
C VAL A 107 10.24 -0.83 -2.56
N PHE A 108 9.57 -1.14 -3.64
CA PHE A 108 9.75 -2.38 -4.39
C PHE A 108 10.21 -2.09 -5.81
N GLN A 109 11.14 -2.88 -6.31
CA GLN A 109 11.56 -2.86 -7.71
C GLN A 109 11.08 -4.12 -8.42
N VAL A 110 10.51 -3.96 -9.61
CA VAL A 110 10.13 -5.08 -10.47
C VAL A 110 11.39 -5.75 -11.00
N GLU A 111 11.64 -7.01 -10.62
CA GLU A 111 12.78 -7.78 -11.09
C GLU A 111 12.48 -8.48 -12.42
N ARG A 112 11.36 -9.18 -12.49
CA ARG A 112 10.92 -9.95 -13.68
C ARG A 112 9.48 -10.43 -13.53
N PRO A 113 8.84 -10.87 -14.63
CA PRO A 113 7.61 -11.64 -14.52
C PRO A 113 7.83 -12.93 -13.71
N HIS A 114 6.84 -13.34 -12.95
CA HIS A 114 6.83 -14.63 -12.27
C HIS A 114 6.44 -15.75 -13.24
N GLU A 115 6.96 -16.95 -13.05
CA GLU A 115 6.77 -18.08 -13.97
C GLU A 115 5.31 -18.50 -14.12
N THR A 116 4.51 -18.34 -13.06
CA THR A 116 3.09 -18.71 -13.06
C THR A 116 2.21 -17.50 -13.40
N ALA A 117 2.19 -16.49 -12.54
CA ALA A 117 1.39 -15.27 -12.69
C ALA A 117 1.99 -14.13 -11.85
N GLY A 118 1.78 -12.89 -12.27
CA GLY A 118 2.26 -11.72 -11.55
C GLY A 118 3.75 -11.46 -11.75
N LEU A 119 4.38 -10.86 -10.77
CA LEU A 119 5.75 -10.33 -10.82
C LEU A 119 6.58 -10.85 -9.65
N LEU A 120 7.87 -11.02 -9.87
CA LEU A 120 8.86 -11.06 -8.82
C LEU A 120 9.33 -9.62 -8.57
N VAL A 121 9.18 -9.14 -7.34
CA VAL A 121 9.59 -7.80 -6.92
C VAL A 121 10.58 -7.88 -5.78
N ARG A 122 11.58 -7.00 -5.77
CA ARG A 122 12.56 -6.88 -4.69
C ARG A 122 12.16 -5.75 -3.75
N ASP A 123 12.02 -6.04 -2.47
CA ASP A 123 11.90 -5.02 -1.42
C ASP A 123 13.28 -4.38 -1.19
N LEU A 124 13.43 -3.14 -1.62
CA LEU A 124 14.72 -2.42 -1.55
C LEU A 124 15.09 -1.98 -0.13
N MET A 125 14.14 -2.02 0.80
CA MET A 125 14.38 -1.66 2.19
C MET A 125 14.77 -2.85 3.05
N ARG A 126 14.41 -4.07 2.62
CA ARG A 126 14.69 -5.33 3.36
C ARG A 126 15.56 -6.31 2.59
N GLU A 127 15.86 -5.98 1.33
CA GLU A 127 16.67 -6.79 0.42
C GLU A 127 16.13 -8.22 0.20
N GLU A 128 14.81 -8.36 0.24
CA GLU A 128 14.12 -9.64 0.02
C GLU A 128 13.25 -9.61 -1.25
N SER A 129 13.14 -10.74 -1.94
CA SER A 129 12.26 -10.88 -3.10
C SER A 129 10.90 -11.41 -2.69
N LEU A 130 9.85 -10.89 -3.33
CA LEU A 130 8.45 -11.23 -3.11
C LEU A 130 7.79 -11.64 -4.42
N TRP A 131 6.96 -12.67 -4.36
CA TRP A 131 6.02 -12.95 -5.42
C TRP A 131 4.77 -12.07 -5.24
N LEU A 132 4.59 -11.11 -6.13
CA LEU A 132 3.47 -10.18 -6.15
C LEU A 132 2.50 -10.57 -7.26
N VAL A 133 1.25 -10.83 -6.92
CA VAL A 133 0.18 -11.03 -7.88
C VAL A 133 -0.69 -9.78 -7.95
N ASP A 134 -0.66 -9.12 -9.10
CA ASP A 134 -1.50 -7.99 -9.46
C ASP A 134 -1.63 -7.95 -10.98
N GLU A 135 -2.83 -8.21 -11.50
CA GLU A 135 -3.06 -8.36 -12.96
C GLU A 135 -2.78 -7.05 -13.72
N ASN A 136 -2.99 -5.90 -13.09
CA ASN A 136 -2.73 -4.62 -13.74
C ASN A 136 -1.22 -4.36 -13.83
N LEU A 137 -0.50 -4.53 -12.72
CA LEU A 137 0.95 -4.38 -12.70
C LEU A 137 1.64 -5.40 -13.61
N GLU A 138 1.21 -6.65 -13.62
CA GLU A 138 1.77 -7.67 -14.51
C GLU A 138 1.73 -7.24 -15.98
N ARG A 139 0.65 -6.55 -16.37
CA ARG A 139 0.44 -6.09 -17.75
C ARG A 139 1.21 -4.80 -18.06
N THR A 140 1.38 -3.91 -17.09
CA THR A 140 1.82 -2.53 -17.34
C THR A 140 3.19 -2.18 -16.76
N ALA A 141 3.68 -2.92 -15.78
CA ALA A 141 4.93 -2.57 -15.09
C ALA A 141 6.15 -3.14 -15.82
N PRO A 142 7.03 -2.29 -16.35
CA PRO A 142 8.30 -2.74 -16.93
C PRO A 142 9.26 -3.23 -15.85
N VAL A 143 10.17 -4.13 -16.22
CA VAL A 143 11.31 -4.52 -15.40
C VAL A 143 12.14 -3.29 -15.04
N GLY A 144 12.56 -3.22 -13.77
CA GLY A 144 13.27 -2.05 -13.23
C GLY A 144 12.36 -0.96 -12.66
N LEU A 145 11.04 -0.98 -12.95
CA LEU A 145 10.11 -0.03 -12.34
C LEU A 145 10.19 -0.13 -10.81
N THR A 146 10.30 1.02 -10.16
CA THR A 146 10.33 1.12 -8.70
C THR A 146 9.05 1.79 -8.21
N LEU A 147 8.40 1.15 -7.23
CA LEU A 147 7.12 1.57 -6.65
C LEU A 147 7.20 1.58 -5.13
N ALA A 148 6.79 2.67 -4.52
CA ALA A 148 6.48 2.67 -3.09
C ALA A 148 5.01 2.25 -2.92
N MET A 149 4.78 1.19 -2.19
CA MET A 149 3.45 0.64 -2.02
C MET A 149 3.30 -0.16 -0.72
N ARG A 150 2.07 -0.39 -0.34
CA ARG A 150 1.73 -1.31 0.74
C ARG A 150 1.34 -2.65 0.17
N VAL A 151 1.88 -3.72 0.76
CA VAL A 151 1.56 -5.09 0.38
C VAL A 151 1.05 -5.88 1.57
N SER A 152 0.08 -6.75 1.31
CA SER A 152 -0.38 -7.80 2.21
C SER A 152 -0.01 -9.16 1.65
N ARG A 153 0.18 -10.14 2.51
CA ARG A 153 0.53 -11.51 2.10
C ARG A 153 -0.45 -12.51 2.69
N PRO A 154 -1.61 -12.70 2.06
CA PRO A 154 -2.61 -13.64 2.56
C PRO A 154 -2.18 -15.11 2.44
N GLU A 155 -1.38 -15.45 1.42
CA GLU A 155 -0.95 -16.81 1.11
C GLU A 155 0.54 -16.84 0.71
N THR A 156 0.91 -17.67 -0.26
CA THR A 156 2.27 -17.75 -0.79
C THR A 156 2.67 -16.52 -1.60
N PHE A 157 1.69 -15.80 -2.17
CA PHE A 157 1.90 -14.56 -2.90
C PHE A 157 1.47 -13.33 -2.11
N ALA A 158 2.04 -12.20 -2.45
CA ALA A 158 1.65 -10.89 -1.95
C ALA A 158 0.66 -10.21 -2.90
N MET A 159 -0.13 -9.26 -2.38
CA MET A 159 -1.07 -8.42 -3.11
C MET A 159 -0.88 -6.96 -2.70
N THR A 160 -1.12 -6.02 -3.62
CA THR A 160 -1.13 -4.60 -3.29
C THR A 160 -2.35 -4.24 -2.43
N CYS A 161 -2.19 -3.32 -1.48
CA CYS A 161 -3.29 -2.83 -0.62
C CYS A 161 -3.97 -1.56 -1.14
N GLY A 162 -3.71 -1.14 -2.36
CA GLY A 162 -4.30 0.07 -2.93
C GLY A 162 -3.26 0.95 -3.62
N VAL A 163 -2.96 2.12 -3.05
CA VAL A 163 -2.11 3.11 -3.69
C VAL A 163 -0.69 2.62 -3.94
N MET A 164 -0.21 2.94 -5.11
CA MET A 164 1.18 2.75 -5.52
C MET A 164 1.73 4.10 -5.99
N VAL A 165 2.88 4.47 -5.46
CA VAL A 165 3.60 5.70 -5.83
C VAL A 165 4.82 5.28 -6.62
N PRO A 166 4.91 5.62 -7.91
CA PRO A 166 6.15 5.45 -8.65
C PRO A 166 7.27 6.24 -7.99
N THR A 167 8.41 5.62 -7.88
CA THR A 167 9.59 6.22 -7.27
C THR A 167 10.77 6.06 -8.21
N ASN A 168 11.74 6.93 -8.03
CA ASN A 168 13.06 6.78 -8.64
C ASN A 168 14.12 6.80 -7.53
N ALA A 169 15.37 6.59 -7.89
CA ALA A 169 16.46 6.59 -6.93
C ALA A 169 16.59 7.94 -6.18
N VAL A 170 16.38 9.05 -6.89
CA VAL A 170 16.47 10.40 -6.30
C VAL A 170 15.40 10.59 -5.21
N LEU A 171 14.14 10.27 -5.53
CA LEU A 171 13.03 10.35 -4.58
C LEU A 171 13.26 9.46 -3.36
N ARG A 172 13.74 8.24 -3.57
CA ARG A 172 14.07 7.31 -2.47
C ARG A 172 15.13 7.91 -1.56
N ASP A 173 16.19 8.44 -2.13
CA ASP A 173 17.34 8.96 -1.38
C ASP A 173 16.96 10.24 -0.61
N GLU A 174 16.18 11.16 -1.19
CA GLU A 174 15.61 12.32 -0.52
C GLU A 174 14.72 11.93 0.69
N VAL A 175 13.86 10.93 0.50
CA VAL A 175 13.01 10.42 1.59
C VAL A 175 13.83 9.77 2.68
N LEU A 176 14.84 8.99 2.30
CA LEU A 176 15.74 8.36 3.28
C LEU A 176 16.49 9.42 4.09
N GLU A 177 17.01 10.46 3.48
CA GLU A 177 17.68 11.58 4.17
C GLU A 177 16.72 12.29 5.14
N GLU A 178 15.50 12.62 4.69
CA GLU A 178 14.50 13.25 5.54
C GLU A 178 14.13 12.40 6.76
N VAL A 179 13.97 11.10 6.55
CA VAL A 179 13.53 10.16 7.60
C VAL A 179 14.70 9.77 8.50
N GLN A 180 15.90 9.53 7.95
CA GLN A 180 17.10 9.16 8.73
C GLN A 180 17.50 10.24 9.74
N GLY A 181 17.28 11.50 9.44
CA GLY A 181 17.46 12.59 10.42
C GLY A 181 16.58 12.43 11.66
N ARG A 182 15.51 11.64 11.60
CA ARG A 182 14.49 11.46 12.65
C ARG A 182 14.31 10.03 13.14
N VAL A 183 14.75 9.04 12.35
CA VAL A 183 14.67 7.60 12.63
C VAL A 183 16.04 6.99 12.42
N ARG A 184 16.63 6.49 13.50
CA ARG A 184 17.91 5.77 13.43
C ARG A 184 17.64 4.29 13.24
N GLY A 185 18.37 3.62 12.37
CA GLY A 185 18.30 2.17 12.20
C GLY A 185 18.59 1.71 10.78
N GLU A 186 18.55 0.41 10.59
CA GLU A 186 18.65 -0.25 9.30
C GLU A 186 17.45 0.12 8.39
N PRO A 187 17.60 0.07 7.06
CA PRO A 187 16.56 0.47 6.12
C PRO A 187 15.20 -0.21 6.38
N GLY A 188 15.20 -1.50 6.72
CA GLY A 188 13.98 -2.23 7.06
C GLY A 188 13.25 -1.69 8.31
N ALA A 189 14.00 -1.22 9.32
CA ALA A 189 13.42 -0.59 10.50
C ALA A 189 12.85 0.80 10.15
N ILE A 190 13.52 1.55 9.27
CA ILE A 190 13.04 2.84 8.76
C ILE A 190 11.72 2.64 8.01
N ALA A 191 11.62 1.63 7.15
CA ALA A 191 10.40 1.32 6.40
C ALA A 191 9.20 0.95 7.30
N ASN A 192 9.45 0.44 8.50
CA ASN A 192 8.41 0.16 9.49
C ASN A 192 7.93 1.41 10.26
N ASP A 193 8.70 2.49 10.22
CA ASP A 193 8.27 3.73 10.87
C ASP A 193 7.15 4.41 10.06
N ARG A 194 6.09 4.82 10.76
CA ARG A 194 4.92 5.48 10.14
C ARG A 194 5.29 6.76 9.36
N ARG A 195 6.41 7.40 9.68
CA ARG A 195 6.90 8.61 9.03
C ARG A 195 7.42 8.33 7.61
N PHE A 196 7.91 7.12 7.36
CA PHE A 196 8.43 6.72 6.05
C PHE A 196 7.34 6.80 4.96
N ALA A 197 6.20 6.12 5.15
CA ALA A 197 5.08 6.22 4.23
C ALA A 197 4.57 7.67 4.09
N THR A 198 4.49 8.40 5.22
CA THR A 198 4.06 9.82 5.21
C THR A 198 4.99 10.71 4.38
N ALA A 199 6.32 10.50 4.49
CA ALA A 199 7.30 11.28 3.73
C ALA A 199 7.18 11.01 2.23
N ILE A 200 7.11 9.74 1.82
CA ILE A 200 6.93 9.37 0.41
C ILE A 200 5.64 9.97 -0.15
N TYR A 201 4.52 9.80 0.55
CA TYR A 201 3.24 10.32 0.09
C TYR A 201 3.22 11.86 0.00
N ARG A 202 3.83 12.54 0.97
CA ARG A 202 3.94 13.99 0.94
C ARG A 202 4.73 14.48 -0.28
N ILE A 203 5.86 13.85 -0.58
CA ILE A 203 6.65 14.23 -1.74
C ILE A 203 5.88 13.91 -3.04
N ALA A 204 5.18 12.78 -3.09
CA ALA A 204 4.35 12.43 -4.24
C ALA A 204 3.27 13.47 -4.54
N VAL A 205 2.59 13.97 -3.50
CA VAL A 205 1.62 15.08 -3.62
C VAL A 205 2.31 16.37 -4.08
N MET A 206 3.42 16.76 -3.43
CA MET A 206 4.11 18.02 -3.74
C MET A 206 4.74 18.05 -5.14
N SER A 207 5.17 16.90 -5.66
CA SER A 207 5.79 16.78 -6.99
C SER A 207 4.78 16.60 -8.13
N GLY A 208 3.49 16.37 -7.82
CA GLY A 208 2.47 16.05 -8.83
C GLY A 208 2.72 14.73 -9.57
N ILE A 209 3.57 13.84 -9.03
CA ILE A 209 3.94 12.60 -9.73
C ILE A 209 2.72 11.68 -9.95
N MET A 210 1.70 11.82 -9.12
CA MET A 210 0.46 11.06 -9.25
C MET A 210 -0.35 11.42 -10.49
N GLU A 211 -0.26 12.67 -10.95
CA GLU A 211 -0.95 13.14 -12.17
C GLU A 211 -0.30 12.62 -13.46
N GLN A 212 1.01 12.32 -13.41
CA GLN A 212 1.78 11.89 -14.57
C GLN A 212 1.55 10.42 -14.93
N ILE A 213 0.92 9.67 -14.04
CA ILE A 213 0.66 8.25 -14.22
C ILE A 213 -0.83 8.03 -14.25
N GLY A 214 -1.41 8.28 -15.39
CA GLY A 214 -2.73 7.81 -15.72
C GLY A 214 -2.73 6.28 -15.73
N PHE A 215 -2.77 5.65 -14.57
CA PHE A 215 -3.29 4.30 -14.47
C PHE A 215 -4.77 4.42 -14.83
N ALA A 216 -5.07 4.10 -16.09
CA ALA A 216 -6.43 4.09 -16.58
C ALA A 216 -7.30 3.31 -15.58
N SER A 217 -8.19 4.04 -14.89
CA SER A 217 -9.24 3.40 -14.11
C SER A 217 -9.99 2.48 -15.06
N PRO A 218 -10.21 1.20 -14.73
CA PRO A 218 -11.08 0.36 -15.53
C PRO A 218 -12.47 0.98 -15.49
N GLY A 219 -12.99 1.37 -16.67
CA GLY A 219 -14.35 1.80 -16.88
C GLY A 219 -15.35 0.68 -16.60
#